data_067458710ce0094b6e3379244f96d2b2
#
_entry.id   067458710ce0094b6e3379244f96d2b2
#
_cell.length_a   1.000
_cell.length_b   1.000
_cell.length_c   1.000
_cell.angle_alpha   90.00
_cell.angle_beta   90.00
_cell.angle_gamma   90.00
#
_symmetry.space_group_name_H-M   'P 1'
#
loop_
_entity.id
_entity.type
_entity.pdbx_description
1 polymer ?
#
loop_
_entity_poly.entity_id
_entity_poly.type
_entity_poly.pdbx_seq_one_letter_code
_entity_poly.pdbx_strand_id
1 'polypeptide(L)'
;MLAIYETVNRRLTRADEIVEGTWICLTAPSQEEIREVAATLDIEPADVQAALDPEESARISLEDGYTVIIVDIPLKVDGAAEGVYTTIPLGILLTQTTITTVCSVDTPVLSDFASCRVRGFSTKKKMRFVYQILYRAATMYQQELRLIDRRRQEIEKNLTGTLRDS
;
A
#
# COMPACT_ATOMS: atom_id res chain seq x y z
N MET A 1 -3.88 -13.42 3.58
CA MET A 1 -2.84 -14.12 2.76
C MET A 1 -1.47 -13.54 3.11
N LEU A 2 -0.59 -14.38 3.58
CA LEU A 2 0.81 -14.07 3.88
C LEU A 2 1.70 -14.49 2.70
N ALA A 3 2.52 -13.58 2.24
CA ALA A 3 3.54 -13.84 1.22
C ALA A 3 4.89 -13.28 1.69
N ILE A 4 5.95 -14.04 1.52
CA ILE A 4 7.30 -13.63 1.85
C ILE A 4 8.11 -13.59 0.58
N TYR A 5 8.83 -12.48 0.38
CA TYR A 5 9.67 -12.25 -0.80
C TYR A 5 11.10 -11.93 -0.40
N GLU A 6 12.02 -12.37 -1.22
CA GLU A 6 13.44 -12.04 -1.09
C GLU A 6 14.04 -11.71 -2.45
N THR A 7 14.89 -10.70 -2.49
CA THR A 7 15.68 -10.40 -3.68
C THR A 7 17.01 -11.17 -3.64
N VAL A 8 17.15 -12.12 -4.54
CA VAL A 8 18.37 -12.93 -4.72
C VAL A 8 18.90 -12.70 -6.13
N ASN A 9 20.17 -12.33 -6.26
CA ASN A 9 20.81 -12.07 -7.56
C ASN A 9 20.00 -11.12 -8.47
N ARG A 10 19.47 -10.04 -7.88
CA ARG A 10 18.63 -9.02 -8.55
C ARG A 10 17.27 -9.52 -9.03
N ARG A 11 16.84 -10.71 -8.61
CA ARG A 11 15.52 -11.25 -8.91
C ARG A 11 14.70 -11.38 -7.62
N LEU A 12 13.43 -11.03 -7.69
CA LEU A 12 12.51 -11.26 -6.61
C LEU A 12 12.05 -12.72 -6.65
N THR A 13 12.17 -13.40 -5.51
CA THR A 13 11.74 -14.79 -5.33
C THR A 13 10.82 -14.90 -4.13
N ARG A 14 9.95 -15.92 -4.15
CA ARG A 14 9.20 -16.30 -2.96
C ARG A 14 10.14 -16.98 -1.97
N ALA A 15 9.97 -16.65 -0.71
CA ALA A 15 10.66 -17.30 0.41
C ALA A 15 9.65 -18.01 1.31
N ASP A 16 10.09 -19.03 2.03
CA ASP A 16 9.26 -19.80 2.95
C ASP A 16 9.42 -19.33 4.39
N GLU A 17 10.50 -18.61 4.67
CA GLU A 17 10.83 -18.14 6.02
C GLU A 17 11.12 -16.65 6.05
N ILE A 18 10.82 -16.05 7.20
CA ILE A 18 11.16 -14.66 7.51
C ILE A 18 12.61 -14.63 7.98
N VAL A 19 13.49 -14.07 7.13
CA VAL A 19 14.91 -13.87 7.43
C VAL A 19 15.32 -12.44 7.10
N GLU A 20 16.52 -12.07 7.47
CA GLU A 20 17.07 -10.75 7.13
C GLU A 20 16.99 -10.46 5.62
N GLY A 21 16.50 -9.27 5.28
CA GLY A 21 16.35 -8.82 3.90
C GLY A 21 15.09 -9.30 3.19
N THR A 22 14.14 -9.90 3.92
CA THR A 22 12.84 -10.29 3.35
C THR A 22 11.80 -9.16 3.42
N TRP A 23 10.87 -9.21 2.51
CA TRP A 23 9.63 -8.45 2.51
C TRP A 23 8.46 -9.36 2.84
N ILE A 24 7.78 -9.08 3.93
CA ILE A 24 6.57 -9.79 4.37
C ILE A 24 5.37 -9.00 3.86
N CYS A 25 4.56 -9.60 3.00
CA CYS A 25 3.38 -8.97 2.40
C CYS A 25 2.11 -9.62 2.97
N LEU A 26 1.37 -8.86 3.77
CA LEU A 26 0.09 -9.27 4.35
C LEU A 26 -1.05 -8.59 3.60
N THR A 27 -1.85 -9.37 2.87
CA THR A 27 -3.05 -8.90 2.15
C THR A 27 -4.27 -9.60 2.73
N ALA A 28 -5.20 -8.83 3.30
CA ALA A 28 -6.36 -9.35 4.02
C ALA A 28 -5.97 -10.53 4.93
N PRO A 29 -4.99 -10.35 5.84
CA PRO A 29 -4.45 -11.45 6.62
C PRO A 29 -5.45 -12.01 7.62
N SER A 30 -5.32 -13.30 7.93
CA SER A 30 -6.02 -13.92 9.05
C SER A 30 -5.40 -13.50 10.39
N GLN A 31 -6.15 -13.71 11.47
CA GLN A 31 -5.64 -13.47 12.83
C GLN A 31 -4.42 -14.35 13.17
N GLU A 32 -4.37 -15.56 12.60
CA GLU A 32 -3.23 -16.47 12.77
C GLU A 32 -1.99 -15.92 12.05
N GLU A 33 -2.14 -15.47 10.80
CA GLU A 33 -1.04 -14.84 10.03
C GLU A 33 -0.50 -13.60 10.74
N ILE A 34 -1.37 -12.76 11.32
CA ILE A 34 -0.98 -11.58 12.09
C ILE A 34 -0.16 -11.98 13.32
N ARG A 35 -0.63 -12.97 14.10
CA ARG A 35 0.07 -13.44 15.29
C ARG A 35 1.43 -14.06 14.96
N GLU A 36 1.48 -14.86 13.91
CA GLU A 36 2.72 -15.50 13.44
C GLU A 36 3.79 -14.44 13.07
N VAL A 37 3.41 -13.47 12.25
CA VAL A 37 4.33 -12.39 11.84
C VAL A 37 4.73 -11.53 13.03
N ALA A 38 3.79 -11.14 13.88
CA ALA A 38 4.05 -10.34 15.07
C ALA A 38 5.02 -11.03 16.03
N ALA A 39 4.82 -12.31 16.29
CA ALA A 39 5.68 -13.11 17.16
C ALA A 39 7.09 -13.30 16.55
N THR A 40 7.17 -13.54 15.25
CA THR A 40 8.46 -13.76 14.56
C THR A 40 9.31 -12.49 14.53
N LEU A 41 8.68 -11.32 14.38
CA LEU A 41 9.36 -10.03 14.24
C LEU A 41 9.48 -9.25 15.56
N ASP A 42 8.93 -9.78 16.65
CA ASP A 42 8.83 -9.06 17.93
C ASP A 42 8.13 -7.70 17.79
N ILE A 43 6.97 -7.73 17.15
CA ILE A 43 6.10 -6.57 16.90
C ILE A 43 4.79 -6.78 17.65
N GLU A 44 4.22 -5.72 18.21
CA GLU A 44 2.88 -5.77 18.81
C GLU A 44 1.83 -6.14 17.75
N PRO A 45 1.00 -7.17 17.98
CA PRO A 45 -0.05 -7.57 17.02
C PRO A 45 -1.00 -6.43 16.64
N ALA A 46 -1.29 -5.52 17.58
CA ALA A 46 -2.12 -4.35 17.33
C ALA A 46 -1.54 -3.42 16.26
N ASP A 47 -0.22 -3.29 16.20
CA ASP A 47 0.45 -2.46 15.18
C ASP A 47 0.41 -3.10 13.79
N VAL A 48 0.49 -4.44 13.73
CA VAL A 48 0.27 -5.16 12.46
C VAL A 48 -1.18 -5.00 11.98
N GLN A 49 -2.13 -5.00 12.92
CA GLN A 49 -3.56 -4.90 12.65
C GLN A 49 -4.03 -3.49 12.31
N ALA A 50 -3.29 -2.46 12.71
CA ALA A 50 -3.72 -1.06 12.62
C ALA A 50 -4.16 -0.67 11.20
N ALA A 51 -3.42 -1.09 10.17
CA ALA A 51 -3.76 -0.79 8.77
C ALA A 51 -5.00 -1.55 8.22
N LEU A 52 -5.59 -2.44 8.99
CA LEU A 52 -6.82 -3.15 8.63
C LEU A 52 -8.08 -2.42 9.12
N ASP A 53 -7.91 -1.43 9.97
CA ASP A 53 -8.99 -0.54 10.40
C ASP A 53 -9.17 0.58 9.37
N PRO A 54 -10.34 0.68 8.70
CA PRO A 54 -10.59 1.73 7.72
C PRO A 54 -10.52 3.16 8.29
N GLU A 55 -10.71 3.30 9.59
CA GLU A 55 -10.68 4.59 10.30
C GLU A 55 -9.30 4.95 10.85
N GLU A 56 -8.29 4.10 10.63
CA GLU A 56 -6.93 4.38 11.09
C GLU A 56 -6.34 5.59 10.37
N SER A 57 -5.77 6.50 11.13
CA SER A 57 -5.18 7.73 10.61
C SER A 57 -3.76 7.52 10.09
N ALA A 58 -3.42 8.21 9.01
CA ALA A 58 -2.05 8.27 8.50
C ALA A 58 -1.11 8.82 9.59
N ARG A 59 -0.05 8.07 9.90
CA ARG A 59 0.89 8.41 10.98
C ARG A 59 2.23 7.70 10.81
N ILE A 60 3.21 8.18 11.57
CA ILE A 60 4.48 7.49 11.78
C ILE A 60 4.65 7.35 13.29
N SER A 61 4.87 6.13 13.76
CA SER A 61 5.17 5.79 15.16
C SER A 61 6.52 5.11 15.26
N LEU A 62 7.35 5.59 16.19
CA LEU A 62 8.61 4.96 16.55
C LEU A 62 8.36 4.10 17.77
N GLU A 63 8.46 2.79 17.61
CA GLU A 63 8.29 1.81 18.65
C GLU A 63 9.65 1.22 19.07
N ASP A 64 9.65 0.40 20.11
CA ASP A 64 10.87 -0.27 20.54
C ASP A 64 11.27 -1.37 19.53
N GLY A 65 12.34 -1.13 18.80
CA GLY A 65 12.87 -2.07 17.81
C GLY A 65 12.24 -2.02 16.41
N TYR A 66 11.19 -1.24 16.19
CA TYR A 66 10.58 -1.09 14.86
C TYR A 66 9.89 0.27 14.65
N THR A 67 9.55 0.57 13.43
CA THR A 67 8.80 1.77 13.04
C THR A 67 7.54 1.37 12.31
N VAL A 68 6.42 2.00 12.66
CA VAL A 68 5.13 1.85 11.99
C VAL A 68 4.86 3.09 11.14
N ILE A 69 4.58 2.89 9.86
CA ILE A 69 4.15 3.94 8.94
C ILE A 69 2.79 3.54 8.40
N ILE A 70 1.80 4.39 8.57
CA ILE A 70 0.47 4.21 7.98
C ILE A 70 0.22 5.36 7.03
N VAL A 71 -0.11 5.04 5.78
CA VAL A 71 -0.46 6.00 4.75
C VAL A 71 -1.79 5.63 4.12
N ASP A 72 -2.56 6.63 3.70
CA ASP A 72 -3.76 6.39 2.94
C ASP A 72 -3.42 6.21 1.46
N ILE A 73 -3.99 5.20 0.83
CA ILE A 73 -3.86 4.97 -0.61
C ILE A 73 -5.23 5.00 -1.28
N PRO A 74 -5.33 5.46 -2.54
CA PRO A 74 -6.59 5.46 -3.25
C PRO A 74 -7.00 4.03 -3.63
N LEU A 75 -8.27 3.75 -3.45
CA LEU A 75 -8.91 2.50 -3.86
C LEU A 75 -10.08 2.81 -4.78
N LYS A 76 -10.09 2.21 -5.96
CA LYS A 76 -11.23 2.28 -6.87
C LYS A 76 -12.42 1.51 -6.27
N VAL A 77 -13.58 2.14 -6.27
CA VAL A 77 -14.81 1.50 -5.78
C VAL A 77 -15.39 0.63 -6.89
N ASP A 78 -15.47 -0.67 -6.67
CA ASP A 78 -16.04 -1.63 -7.62
C ASP A 78 -17.53 -1.35 -7.86
N GLY A 79 -17.95 -1.41 -9.13
CA GLY A 79 -19.32 -1.16 -9.52
C GLY A 79 -19.77 0.31 -9.49
N ALA A 80 -18.93 1.23 -9.01
CA ALA A 80 -19.21 2.65 -9.08
C ALA A 80 -18.88 3.22 -10.48
N ALA A 81 -19.43 4.41 -10.77
CA ALA A 81 -19.08 5.14 -11.97
C ALA A 81 -17.57 5.40 -12.03
N GLU A 82 -17.01 5.49 -13.25
CA GLU A 82 -15.60 5.78 -13.43
C GLU A 82 -15.20 7.07 -12.67
N GLY A 83 -14.11 6.99 -11.90
CA GLY A 83 -13.60 8.11 -11.08
C GLY A 83 -14.22 8.21 -9.68
N VAL A 84 -14.90 7.19 -9.19
CA VAL A 84 -15.28 7.10 -7.78
C VAL A 84 -14.24 6.28 -7.04
N TYR A 85 -13.58 6.94 -6.09
CA TYR A 85 -12.50 6.39 -5.27
C TYR A 85 -12.81 6.60 -3.79
N THR A 86 -12.29 5.71 -2.98
CA THR A 86 -12.17 5.86 -1.53
C THR A 86 -10.70 5.75 -1.15
N THR A 87 -10.37 5.96 0.11
CA THR A 87 -9.02 5.72 0.63
C THR A 87 -9.03 4.55 1.60
N ILE A 88 -7.96 3.82 1.63
CA ILE A 88 -7.71 2.76 2.60
C ILE A 88 -6.32 2.91 3.20
N PRO A 89 -6.10 2.50 4.45
CA PRO A 89 -4.79 2.48 5.05
C PRO A 89 -3.89 1.42 4.41
N LEU A 90 -2.63 1.77 4.23
CA LEU A 90 -1.53 0.85 3.96
C LEU A 90 -0.53 0.96 5.10
N GLY A 91 -0.27 -0.14 5.79
CA GLY A 91 0.73 -0.23 6.84
C GLY A 91 2.08 -0.67 6.32
N ILE A 92 3.14 -0.02 6.80
CA ILE A 92 4.53 -0.39 6.56
C ILE A 92 5.21 -0.50 7.92
N LEU A 93 5.68 -1.68 8.27
CA LEU A 93 6.40 -1.92 9.52
C LEU A 93 7.86 -2.23 9.18
N LEU A 94 8.76 -1.45 9.76
CA LEU A 94 10.20 -1.56 9.54
C LEU A 94 10.87 -2.06 10.80
N THR A 95 11.45 -3.24 10.75
CA THR A 95 12.41 -3.70 11.74
C THR A 95 13.84 -3.38 11.29
N GLN A 96 14.82 -3.73 12.09
CA GLN A 96 16.22 -3.58 11.70
C GLN A 96 16.56 -4.38 10.44
N THR A 97 15.91 -5.52 10.22
CA THR A 97 16.30 -6.50 9.20
C THR A 97 15.24 -6.74 8.12
N THR A 98 13.97 -6.38 8.35
CA THR A 98 12.85 -6.70 7.48
C THR A 98 11.95 -5.51 7.20
N ILE A 99 11.14 -5.63 6.16
CA ILE A 99 10.00 -4.75 5.89
C ILE A 99 8.74 -5.59 5.77
N THR A 100 7.67 -5.15 6.46
CA THR A 100 6.34 -5.75 6.37
C THR A 100 5.36 -4.73 5.82
N THR A 101 4.54 -5.13 4.86
CA THR A 101 3.41 -4.33 4.36
C THR A 101 2.11 -5.01 4.69
N VAL A 102 1.11 -4.24 5.13
CA VAL A 102 -0.21 -4.72 5.53
C VAL A 102 -1.29 -3.90 4.83
N CYS A 103 -2.18 -4.56 4.11
CA CYS A 103 -3.32 -3.93 3.47
C CYS A 103 -4.55 -4.84 3.54
N SER A 104 -5.73 -4.24 3.65
CA SER A 104 -7.00 -4.98 3.70
C SER A 104 -7.41 -5.60 2.36
N VAL A 105 -6.85 -5.12 1.25
CA VAL A 105 -7.10 -5.62 -0.11
C VAL A 105 -5.81 -5.67 -0.91
N ASP A 106 -5.83 -6.39 -2.03
CA ASP A 106 -4.76 -6.28 -3.02
C ASP A 106 -4.77 -4.90 -3.68
N THR A 107 -3.60 -4.30 -3.80
CA THR A 107 -3.45 -2.94 -4.35
C THR A 107 -2.32 -2.89 -5.37
N PRO A 108 -2.51 -2.14 -6.50
CA PRO A 108 -1.43 -1.91 -7.47
C PRO A 108 -0.17 -1.28 -6.87
N VAL A 109 -0.30 -0.55 -5.77
CA VAL A 109 0.85 0.01 -5.03
C VAL A 109 1.84 -1.07 -4.62
N LEU A 110 1.36 -2.24 -4.22
CA LEU A 110 2.19 -3.37 -3.79
C LEU A 110 2.34 -4.46 -4.85
N SER A 111 1.30 -4.78 -5.59
CA SER A 111 1.32 -5.86 -6.58
C SER A 111 2.30 -5.63 -7.73
N ASP A 112 2.58 -4.38 -8.05
CA ASP A 112 3.59 -4.04 -9.05
C ASP A 112 5.02 -4.38 -8.60
N PHE A 113 5.30 -4.31 -7.29
CA PHE A 113 6.58 -4.80 -6.73
C PHE A 113 6.65 -6.32 -6.80
N ALA A 114 5.60 -7.01 -6.36
CA ALA A 114 5.53 -8.47 -6.39
C ALA A 114 5.62 -9.03 -7.82
N SER A 115 5.16 -8.28 -8.82
CA SER A 115 5.22 -8.62 -10.25
C SER A 115 6.49 -8.15 -10.96
N CYS A 116 7.51 -7.67 -10.22
CA CYS A 116 8.78 -7.18 -10.76
C CYS A 116 8.63 -6.02 -11.75
N ARG A 117 7.56 -5.23 -11.67
CA ARG A 117 7.32 -4.08 -12.56
C ARG A 117 8.01 -2.80 -12.12
N VAL A 118 8.52 -2.77 -10.89
CA VAL A 118 9.19 -1.59 -10.33
C VAL A 118 10.70 -1.68 -10.53
N ARG A 119 11.23 -0.73 -11.29
CA ARG A 119 12.66 -0.70 -11.61
C ARG A 119 13.50 -0.37 -10.38
N GLY A 120 14.61 -1.09 -10.22
CA GLY A 120 15.58 -0.85 -9.15
C GLY A 120 15.09 -1.28 -7.76
N PHE A 121 13.99 -2.03 -7.69
CA PHE A 121 13.45 -2.58 -6.46
C PHE A 121 14.33 -3.70 -5.90
N SER A 122 14.52 -3.70 -4.59
CA SER A 122 15.17 -4.78 -3.84
C SER A 122 14.64 -4.82 -2.42
N THR A 123 14.28 -6.00 -1.94
CA THR A 123 13.83 -6.22 -0.56
C THR A 123 14.93 -5.90 0.47
N LYS A 124 16.20 -5.95 0.05
CA LYS A 124 17.38 -5.65 0.89
C LYS A 124 17.62 -4.16 1.08
N LYS A 125 16.96 -3.30 0.30
CA LYS A 125 17.07 -1.84 0.39
C LYS A 125 15.78 -1.25 0.96
N LYS A 126 15.53 -1.49 2.23
CA LYS A 126 14.27 -1.13 2.91
C LYS A 126 13.87 0.33 2.73
N MET A 127 14.76 1.27 2.97
CA MET A 127 14.43 2.70 2.87
C MET A 127 14.10 3.12 1.43
N ARG A 128 14.79 2.55 0.44
CA ARG A 128 14.43 2.75 -0.96
C ARG A 128 13.05 2.17 -1.27
N PHE A 129 12.75 1.01 -0.73
CA PHE A 129 11.43 0.38 -0.90
C PHE A 129 10.32 1.23 -0.30
N VAL A 130 10.47 1.72 0.93
CA VAL A 130 9.52 2.67 1.54
C VAL A 130 9.32 3.89 0.63
N TYR A 131 10.40 4.51 0.19
CA TYR A 131 10.31 5.66 -0.72
C TYR A 131 9.56 5.33 -2.01
N GLN A 132 9.84 4.18 -2.63
CA GLN A 132 9.16 3.74 -3.85
C GLN A 132 7.67 3.48 -3.61
N ILE A 133 7.28 2.90 -2.46
CA ILE A 133 5.86 2.72 -2.08
C ILE A 133 5.17 4.08 -1.96
N LEU A 134 5.75 5.02 -1.21
CA LEU A 134 5.19 6.35 -1.02
C LEU A 134 5.09 7.13 -2.33
N TYR A 135 6.09 7.02 -3.18
CA TYR A 135 6.10 7.63 -4.50
C TYR A 135 4.98 7.08 -5.40
N ARG A 136 4.77 5.76 -5.40
CA ARG A 136 3.67 5.15 -6.16
C ARG A 136 2.30 5.56 -5.63
N ALA A 137 2.13 5.59 -4.32
CA ALA A 137 0.89 6.07 -3.71
C ALA A 137 0.59 7.52 -4.14
N ALA A 138 1.59 8.41 -4.06
CA ALA A 138 1.46 9.79 -4.49
C ALA A 138 1.13 9.91 -6.00
N THR A 139 1.76 9.09 -6.84
CA THR A 139 1.48 9.05 -8.28
C THR A 139 0.04 8.62 -8.57
N MET A 140 -0.46 7.62 -7.85
CA MET A 140 -1.86 7.19 -7.97
C MET A 140 -2.82 8.32 -7.60
N TYR A 141 -2.59 9.03 -6.49
CA TYR A 141 -3.41 10.19 -6.12
C TYR A 141 -3.42 11.25 -7.22
N GLN A 142 -2.27 11.57 -7.82
CA GLN A 142 -2.21 12.54 -8.91
C GLN A 142 -3.03 12.09 -10.13
N GLN A 143 -2.98 10.82 -10.49
CA GLN A 143 -3.77 10.28 -11.60
C GLN A 143 -5.27 10.40 -11.32
N GLU A 144 -5.71 10.07 -10.11
CA GLU A 144 -7.11 10.16 -9.72
C GLU A 144 -7.61 11.60 -9.69
N LEU A 145 -6.85 12.52 -9.14
CA LEU A 145 -7.18 13.94 -9.14
C LEU A 145 -7.34 14.51 -10.55
N ARG A 146 -6.50 14.09 -11.51
CA ARG A 146 -6.63 14.49 -12.91
C ARG A 146 -7.92 13.97 -13.55
N LEU A 147 -8.34 12.75 -13.22
CA LEU A 147 -9.61 12.19 -13.70
C LEU A 147 -10.80 12.96 -13.14
N ILE A 148 -10.79 13.29 -11.87
CA ILE A 148 -11.83 14.09 -11.22
C ILE A 148 -11.91 15.47 -11.85
N ASP A 149 -10.79 16.13 -12.11
CA ASP A 149 -10.77 17.46 -12.74
C ASP A 149 -11.29 17.45 -14.17
N ARG A 150 -10.96 16.46 -14.97
CA ARG A 150 -11.53 16.27 -16.32
C ARG A 150 -13.05 16.14 -16.28
N ARG A 151 -13.57 15.34 -15.37
CA ARG A 151 -15.03 15.18 -15.18
C ARG A 151 -15.71 16.47 -14.80
N ARG A 152 -15.12 17.21 -13.86
CA ARG A 152 -15.62 18.53 -13.48
C ARG A 152 -15.74 19.44 -14.70
N GLN A 153 -14.69 19.50 -15.54
CA GLN A 153 -14.69 20.31 -16.76
C GLN A 153 -15.75 19.86 -17.77
N GLU A 154 -15.98 18.57 -17.92
CA GLU A 154 -17.04 18.05 -18.80
C GLU A 154 -18.43 18.44 -18.31
N ILE A 155 -18.69 18.32 -17.02
CA ILE A 155 -19.96 18.74 -16.40
C ILE A 155 -20.19 20.24 -16.60
N GLU A 156 -19.18 21.07 -16.35
CA GLU A 156 -19.26 22.53 -16.54
C GLU A 156 -19.57 22.89 -17.99
N LYS A 157 -18.94 22.24 -18.96
CA LYS A 157 -19.21 22.44 -20.39
C LYS A 157 -20.65 22.08 -20.76
N ASN A 158 -21.14 20.94 -20.26
CA ASN A 158 -22.51 20.49 -20.54
C ASN A 158 -23.55 21.44 -19.93
N LEU A 159 -23.35 21.91 -18.70
CA LEU A 159 -24.22 22.89 -18.06
C LEU A 159 -24.24 24.22 -18.81
N THR A 160 -23.09 24.71 -19.27
CA THR A 160 -22.97 25.97 -20.02
C THR A 160 -23.58 25.85 -21.42
N GLY A 161 -23.50 24.68 -22.07
CA GLY A 161 -24.15 24.37 -23.32
C GLY A 161 -25.67 24.41 -23.21
N THR A 162 -26.22 23.74 -22.21
CA THR A 162 -27.66 23.67 -21.94
C THR A 162 -28.29 25.04 -21.64
N LEU A 163 -27.52 25.92 -20.96
CA LEU A 163 -28.00 27.29 -20.66
C LEU A 163 -27.97 28.25 -21.86
N ARG A 164 -27.22 27.92 -22.94
CA ARG A 164 -27.19 28.70 -24.17
C ARG A 164 -28.28 28.31 -25.16
N ASP A 165 -28.80 27.09 -25.08
CA ASP A 165 -29.84 26.57 -25.97
C ASP A 165 -31.27 26.73 -25.40
N SER A 166 -31.40 27.37 -24.25
CA SER A 166 -32.69 27.75 -23.63
C SER A 166 -32.85 29.27 -23.61
#